data_94c1a357ced9345cc2e15edb9612ad95
#
_entry.id   94c1a357ced9345cc2e15edb9612ad95
#
_cell.length_a   1.000
_cell.length_b   1.000
_cell.length_c   1.000
_cell.angle_alpha   90.00
_cell.angle_beta   90.00
_cell.angle_gamma   90.00
#
_symmetry.space_group_name_H-M   'P 1'
#
loop_
_entity.id
_entity.type
_entity.pdbx_description
1 polymer ?
#
loop_
_entity_poly.entity_id
_entity_poly.type
_entity_poly.pdbx_seq_one_letter_code
_entity_poly.pdbx_strand_id
1 'polypeptide(L)'
;MANSRKFLAHTKDASLTVRTAESFSISYVNCEKDIFKIEENQDGIKLVQTEKVSAFYWLRWLAKGSPEVIVTLPDRIDFCEIEAESNQVLVTDIKADKVYAQVHNGKVEARNVQANDVFLKCLNGSAVAHNVKVAASCMVDTLNGTSILEGEITKNACLEVVCENGITEVSDKNKVNLGCRTDGCAHYVVRCLNGKAVVK
;
A
#
# COMPACT_ATOMS: atom_id res chain seq x y z
N MET A 1 -24.94 8.23 -13.70
CA MET A 1 -23.69 7.45 -13.69
C MET A 1 -22.91 7.93 -12.50
N ALA A 2 -22.56 7.06 -11.56
CA ALA A 2 -21.73 7.44 -10.42
C ALA A 2 -20.33 7.79 -10.97
N ASN A 3 -19.87 9.03 -10.74
CA ASN A 3 -18.51 9.41 -11.11
C ASN A 3 -17.54 8.55 -10.31
N SER A 4 -16.70 7.79 -10.99
CA SER A 4 -15.63 6.99 -10.40
C SER A 4 -14.67 7.93 -9.67
N ARG A 5 -14.53 7.77 -8.34
CA ARG A 5 -13.62 8.60 -7.54
C ARG A 5 -12.25 7.94 -7.51
N LYS A 6 -11.29 8.56 -8.18
CA LYS A 6 -9.91 8.08 -8.24
C LYS A 6 -9.00 8.92 -7.36
N PHE A 7 -8.08 8.27 -6.68
CA PHE A 7 -6.95 8.92 -6.04
C PHE A 7 -5.65 8.40 -6.66
N LEU A 8 -4.87 9.30 -7.22
CA LEU A 8 -3.56 9.00 -7.81
C LEU A 8 -2.49 9.78 -7.07
N ALA A 9 -1.43 9.13 -6.62
CA ALA A 9 -0.32 9.81 -5.97
C ALA A 9 1.02 9.33 -6.50
N HIS A 10 1.93 10.28 -6.70
CA HIS A 10 3.32 10.00 -7.00
C HIS A 10 4.22 10.82 -6.05
N THR A 11 5.03 10.13 -5.24
CA THR A 11 5.98 10.75 -4.31
C THR A 11 7.41 10.34 -4.63
N LYS A 12 8.38 11.23 -4.36
CA LYS A 12 9.81 10.97 -4.58
C LYS A 12 10.49 10.49 -3.29
N ASP A 13 10.50 11.35 -2.27
CA ASP A 13 11.20 11.10 -1.01
C ASP A 13 10.40 11.51 0.25
N ALA A 14 9.17 11.95 0.10
CA ALA A 14 8.24 12.09 1.21
C ALA A 14 7.48 10.79 1.47
N SER A 15 7.31 10.43 2.73
CA SER A 15 6.38 9.38 3.13
C SER A 15 4.95 9.81 2.83
N LEU A 16 4.09 8.86 2.47
CA LEU A 16 2.70 9.12 2.17
C LEU A 16 1.80 8.22 3.02
N THR A 17 0.92 8.86 3.79
CA THR A 17 -0.18 8.18 4.50
C THR A 17 -1.51 8.53 3.85
N VAL A 18 -2.26 7.52 3.42
CA VAL A 18 -3.61 7.68 2.85
C VAL A 18 -4.61 6.95 3.72
N ARG A 19 -5.65 7.67 4.15
CA ARG A 19 -6.71 7.14 5.01
C ARG A 19 -8.07 7.72 4.69
N THR A 20 -9.13 7.09 5.16
CA THR A 20 -10.49 7.61 5.03
C THR A 20 -10.83 8.61 6.13
N ALA A 21 -11.63 9.63 5.80
CA ALA A 21 -12.26 10.56 6.72
C ALA A 21 -13.53 11.13 6.09
N GLU A 22 -14.29 11.93 6.86
CA GLU A 22 -15.55 12.54 6.37
C GLU A 22 -15.34 13.50 5.19
N SER A 23 -14.17 14.13 5.10
CA SER A 23 -13.85 15.08 4.05
C SER A 23 -12.42 14.93 3.54
N PHE A 24 -12.20 15.37 2.28
CA PHE A 24 -10.87 15.46 1.73
C PHE A 24 -10.02 16.49 2.45
N SER A 25 -8.81 16.11 2.83
CA SER A 25 -7.78 17.04 3.29
C SER A 25 -6.38 16.53 3.01
N ILE A 26 -5.42 17.45 2.95
CA ILE A 26 -3.99 17.14 2.85
C ILE A 26 -3.25 17.90 3.93
N SER A 27 -2.43 17.18 4.68
CA SER A 27 -1.55 17.72 5.71
C SER A 27 -0.09 17.43 5.38
N TYR A 28 0.77 18.40 5.56
CA TYR A 28 2.20 18.32 5.31
C TYR A 28 2.94 18.35 6.64
N VAL A 29 3.72 17.32 6.91
CA VAL A 29 4.50 17.19 8.13
C VAL A 29 5.99 17.21 7.77
N ASN A 30 6.73 18.17 8.30
CA ASN A 30 8.17 18.33 8.05
C ASN A 30 8.56 18.44 6.57
N CYS A 31 7.67 18.87 5.70
CA CYS A 31 7.93 19.14 4.29
C CYS A 31 7.19 20.40 3.82
N GLU A 32 7.65 20.95 2.71
CA GLU A 32 7.07 22.14 2.09
C GLU A 32 5.86 21.74 1.24
N LYS A 33 4.81 22.56 1.29
CA LYS A 33 3.63 22.36 0.46
C LYS A 33 3.94 22.58 -1.02
N ASP A 34 4.83 23.52 -1.31
CA ASP A 34 5.09 24.03 -2.66
C ASP A 34 5.77 23.01 -3.59
N ILE A 35 6.39 21.96 -3.02
CA ILE A 35 6.94 20.84 -3.79
C ILE A 35 5.89 19.82 -4.22
N PHE A 36 4.61 20.02 -3.85
CA PHE A 36 3.51 19.16 -4.23
C PHE A 36 2.52 19.88 -5.12
N LYS A 37 2.16 19.24 -6.23
CA LYS A 37 1.08 19.67 -7.11
C LYS A 37 -0.15 18.82 -6.85
N ILE A 38 -1.29 19.48 -6.63
CA ILE A 38 -2.57 18.83 -6.44
C ILE A 38 -3.47 19.23 -7.61
N GLU A 39 -4.05 18.24 -8.28
CA GLU A 39 -5.04 18.42 -9.33
C GLU A 39 -6.32 17.72 -8.89
N GLU A 40 -7.38 18.48 -8.76
CA GLU A 40 -8.72 17.95 -8.47
C GLU A 40 -9.63 18.20 -9.66
N ASN A 41 -10.29 17.16 -10.13
CA ASN A 41 -11.23 17.22 -11.24
C ASN A 41 -12.43 16.29 -10.99
N GLN A 42 -13.32 16.18 -11.97
CA GLN A 42 -14.51 15.33 -11.87
C GLN A 42 -14.19 13.83 -11.74
N ASP A 43 -13.03 13.39 -12.21
CA ASP A 43 -12.59 11.98 -12.18
C ASP A 43 -11.86 11.61 -10.88
N GLY A 44 -11.37 12.61 -10.12
CA GLY A 44 -10.69 12.37 -8.86
C GLY A 44 -9.61 13.38 -8.49
N ILE A 45 -8.69 12.93 -7.67
CA ILE A 45 -7.62 13.73 -7.07
C ILE A 45 -6.28 13.13 -7.47
N LYS A 46 -5.38 13.99 -7.94
CA LYS A 46 -3.99 13.63 -8.25
C LYS A 46 -3.03 14.45 -7.41
N LEU A 47 -2.14 13.77 -6.68
CA LEU A 47 -1.06 14.35 -5.89
C LEU A 47 0.29 13.98 -6.50
N VAL A 48 1.10 14.95 -6.84
CA VAL A 48 2.44 14.72 -7.41
C VAL A 48 3.48 15.52 -6.64
N GLN A 49 4.48 14.85 -6.11
CA GLN A 49 5.68 15.51 -5.59
C GLN A 49 6.57 15.89 -6.79
N THR A 50 6.70 17.19 -7.06
CA THR A 50 7.43 17.73 -8.21
C THR A 50 8.94 17.77 -7.97
N GLU A 51 9.34 18.11 -6.75
CA GLU A 51 10.73 18.24 -6.33
C GLU A 51 11.01 17.36 -5.09
N LYS A 52 12.27 16.99 -4.89
CA LYS A 52 12.71 16.33 -3.65
C LYS A 52 12.68 17.30 -2.49
N VAL A 53 12.45 16.77 -1.30
CA VAL A 53 12.54 17.55 -0.07
C VAL A 53 13.94 18.17 0.04
N SER A 54 14.02 19.47 0.25
CA SER A 54 15.27 20.21 0.29
C SER A 54 16.22 19.68 1.38
N ALA A 55 17.53 19.69 1.11
CA ALA A 55 18.57 19.27 2.05
C ALA A 55 18.54 20.05 3.40
N PHE A 56 17.98 21.26 3.42
CA PHE A 56 17.77 22.03 4.64
C PHE A 56 16.74 21.37 5.57
N TYR A 57 15.71 20.73 5.02
CA TYR A 57 14.75 19.94 5.77
C TYR A 57 15.33 18.63 6.28
N TRP A 58 16.37 18.10 5.64
CA TRP A 58 17.10 16.94 6.12
C TRP A 58 17.75 17.18 7.50
N LEU A 59 18.28 18.39 7.75
CA LEU A 59 18.77 18.77 9.09
C LEU A 59 17.61 18.89 10.12
N ARG A 60 16.43 19.33 9.69
CA ARG A 60 15.22 19.32 10.55
C ARG A 60 14.68 17.93 10.80
N TRP A 61 14.86 17.01 9.85
CA TRP A 61 14.46 15.63 9.99
C TRP A 61 15.17 14.93 11.17
N LEU A 62 16.45 15.18 11.40
CA LEU A 62 17.17 14.68 12.57
C LEU A 62 16.55 15.15 13.91
N ALA A 63 15.83 16.26 13.91
CA ALA A 63 15.21 16.84 15.11
C ALA A 63 13.69 16.63 15.20
N LYS A 64 12.96 16.42 14.10
CA LYS A 64 11.50 16.48 14.04
C LYS A 64 10.82 15.29 13.34
N GLY A 65 11.57 14.32 12.80
CA GLY A 65 11.04 13.17 12.08
C GLY A 65 10.96 13.35 10.56
N SER A 66 10.71 12.24 9.88
CA SER A 66 10.70 12.16 8.41
C SER A 66 9.66 13.08 7.76
N PRO A 67 9.93 13.58 6.54
CA PRO A 67 8.90 14.28 5.77
C PRO A 67 7.75 13.36 5.43
N GLU A 68 6.52 13.81 5.69
CA GLU A 68 5.31 13.02 5.46
C GLU A 68 4.18 13.89 4.90
N VAL A 69 3.42 13.30 3.98
CA VAL A 69 2.15 13.84 3.50
C VAL A 69 1.03 12.92 3.96
N ILE A 70 0.04 13.48 4.63
CA ILE A 70 -1.14 12.75 5.08
C ILE A 70 -2.32 13.20 4.23
N VAL A 71 -2.91 12.27 3.50
CA VAL A 71 -4.10 12.49 2.68
C VAL A 71 -5.27 11.79 3.33
N THR A 72 -6.34 12.55 3.58
CA THR A 72 -7.61 11.97 3.98
C THR A 72 -8.57 12.02 2.81
N LEU A 73 -9.26 10.93 2.55
CA LEU A 73 -10.17 10.76 1.44
C LEU A 73 -11.60 10.48 1.96
N PRO A 74 -12.65 10.82 1.24
CA PRO A 74 -14.02 10.50 1.65
C PRO A 74 -14.24 8.98 1.71
N ASP A 75 -15.27 8.55 2.42
CA ASP A 75 -15.53 7.17 2.87
C ASP A 75 -15.42 6.07 1.82
N ARG A 76 -15.57 6.38 0.54
CA ARG A 76 -15.42 5.40 -0.53
C ARG A 76 -14.69 5.96 -1.72
N ILE A 77 -13.70 5.20 -2.16
CA ILE A 77 -12.94 5.47 -3.38
C ILE A 77 -13.07 4.23 -4.26
N ASP A 78 -13.24 4.44 -5.57
CA ASP A 78 -13.26 3.31 -6.49
C ASP A 78 -11.85 2.82 -6.78
N PHE A 79 -10.89 3.75 -6.93
CA PHE A 79 -9.52 3.41 -7.28
C PHE A 79 -8.50 4.27 -6.52
N CYS A 80 -7.57 3.60 -5.84
CA CYS A 80 -6.44 4.22 -5.14
C CYS A 80 -5.14 3.69 -5.73
N GLU A 81 -4.39 4.54 -6.43
CA GLU A 81 -3.10 4.20 -7.03
C GLU A 81 -2.00 5.10 -6.49
N ILE A 82 -0.94 4.49 -5.97
CA ILE A 82 0.16 5.18 -5.32
C ILE A 82 1.48 4.62 -5.83
N GLU A 83 2.35 5.51 -6.29
CA GLU A 83 3.73 5.21 -6.62
C GLU A 83 4.67 6.08 -5.80
N ALA A 84 5.70 5.49 -5.20
CA ALA A 84 6.73 6.20 -4.46
C ALA A 84 8.13 5.72 -4.87
N GLU A 85 9.06 6.66 -5.08
CA GLU A 85 10.45 6.32 -5.37
C GLU A 85 11.17 5.81 -4.12
N SER A 86 10.90 6.42 -2.97
CA SER A 86 11.52 6.03 -1.69
C SER A 86 10.65 6.33 -0.49
N ASN A 87 11.08 5.88 0.69
CA ASN A 87 10.41 6.00 1.99
C ASN A 87 9.21 5.07 2.19
N GLN A 88 8.19 5.55 2.89
CA GLN A 88 7.07 4.73 3.31
C GLN A 88 5.77 5.20 2.65
N VAL A 89 4.99 4.23 2.19
CA VAL A 89 3.58 4.41 1.81
C VAL A 89 2.73 3.59 2.77
N LEU A 90 1.78 4.25 3.44
CA LEU A 90 0.79 3.63 4.31
C LEU A 90 -0.61 3.92 3.77
N VAL A 91 -1.35 2.87 3.44
CA VAL A 91 -2.77 2.93 3.10
C VAL A 91 -3.54 2.32 4.25
N THR A 92 -4.37 3.10 4.94
CA THR A 92 -5.04 2.61 6.16
C THR A 92 -6.51 2.99 6.22
N ASP A 93 -7.33 2.06 6.76
CA ASP A 93 -8.76 2.27 7.02
C ASP A 93 -9.54 2.70 5.77
N ILE A 94 -9.24 2.10 4.62
CA ILE A 94 -9.81 2.43 3.31
C ILE A 94 -10.79 1.35 2.84
N LYS A 95 -11.91 1.81 2.23
CA LYS A 95 -12.80 1.00 1.41
C LYS A 95 -12.70 1.45 -0.04
N ALA A 96 -12.31 0.53 -0.94
CA ALA A 96 -12.11 0.83 -2.35
C ALA A 96 -12.53 -0.36 -3.24
N ASP A 97 -12.67 -0.15 -4.53
CA ASP A 97 -12.74 -1.27 -5.45
C ASP A 97 -11.34 -1.83 -5.71
N LYS A 98 -10.35 -0.93 -5.92
CA LYS A 98 -8.96 -1.34 -6.14
C LYS A 98 -7.98 -0.45 -5.38
N VAL A 99 -6.98 -1.10 -4.77
CA VAL A 99 -5.83 -0.45 -4.16
C VAL A 99 -4.56 -0.97 -4.83
N TYR A 100 -3.81 -0.08 -5.45
CA TYR A 100 -2.48 -0.35 -6.00
C TYR A 100 -1.48 0.58 -5.31
N ALA A 101 -0.47 0.03 -4.66
CA ALA A 101 0.59 0.81 -4.04
C ALA A 101 1.96 0.19 -4.33
N GLN A 102 2.87 0.98 -4.90
CA GLN A 102 4.22 0.57 -5.24
C GLN A 102 5.25 1.50 -4.62
N VAL A 103 6.31 0.93 -4.05
CA VAL A 103 7.48 1.65 -3.55
C VAL A 103 8.74 1.06 -4.16
N HIS A 104 9.64 1.89 -4.67
CA HIS A 104 10.92 1.39 -5.19
C HIS A 104 11.89 1.04 -4.05
N ASN A 105 12.10 1.95 -3.09
CA ASN A 105 13.02 1.73 -1.98
C ASN A 105 12.36 2.12 -0.66
N GLY A 106 12.07 1.16 0.20
CA GLY A 106 11.46 1.45 1.50
C GLY A 106 10.38 0.49 1.91
N LYS A 107 9.20 1.01 2.27
CA LYS A 107 8.10 0.19 2.77
C LYS A 107 6.77 0.59 2.16
N VAL A 108 6.00 -0.39 1.68
CA VAL A 108 4.58 -0.24 1.36
C VAL A 108 3.77 -1.05 2.35
N GLU A 109 2.73 -0.45 2.90
CA GLU A 109 1.89 -1.09 3.91
C GLU A 109 0.41 -0.76 3.69
N ALA A 110 -0.44 -1.79 3.75
CA ALA A 110 -1.90 -1.65 3.81
C ALA A 110 -2.38 -2.17 5.17
N ARG A 111 -3.21 -1.38 5.87
CA ARG A 111 -3.82 -1.76 7.16
C ARG A 111 -5.32 -1.55 7.12
N ASN A 112 -6.09 -2.54 7.61
CA ASN A 112 -7.56 -2.45 7.71
C ASN A 112 -8.21 -2.05 6.36
N VAL A 113 -7.72 -2.60 5.26
CA VAL A 113 -8.23 -2.29 3.92
C VAL A 113 -9.31 -3.28 3.52
N GLN A 114 -10.42 -2.78 2.99
CA GLN A 114 -11.46 -3.56 2.35
C GLN A 114 -11.52 -3.19 0.86
N ALA A 115 -11.28 -4.16 -0.04
CA ALA A 115 -11.33 -3.91 -1.48
C ALA A 115 -11.75 -5.15 -2.28
N ASN A 116 -12.02 -5.00 -3.56
CA ASN A 116 -12.08 -6.13 -4.45
C ASN A 116 -10.67 -6.65 -4.72
N ASP A 117 -9.75 -5.72 -5.05
CA ASP A 117 -8.36 -6.04 -5.34
C ASP A 117 -7.40 -5.16 -4.55
N VAL A 118 -6.36 -5.77 -3.97
CA VAL A 118 -5.24 -5.08 -3.34
C VAL A 118 -3.93 -5.58 -3.92
N PHE A 119 -3.10 -4.65 -4.39
CA PHE A 119 -1.77 -4.94 -4.91
C PHE A 119 -0.73 -4.06 -4.24
N LEU A 120 0.18 -4.68 -3.49
CA LEU A 120 1.30 -4.02 -2.82
C LEU A 120 2.61 -4.51 -3.40
N LYS A 121 3.45 -3.60 -3.87
CA LYS A 121 4.74 -3.94 -4.45
C LYS A 121 5.87 -3.11 -3.88
N CYS A 122 6.97 -3.76 -3.50
CA CYS A 122 8.20 -3.10 -3.11
C CYS A 122 9.38 -3.68 -3.90
N LEU A 123 10.21 -2.85 -4.52
CA LEU A 123 11.38 -3.36 -5.22
C LEU A 123 12.49 -3.71 -4.22
N ASN A 124 12.84 -2.78 -3.31
CA ASN A 124 13.87 -3.01 -2.29
C ASN A 124 13.33 -2.58 -0.92
N GLY A 125 13.05 -3.54 -0.05
CA GLY A 125 12.54 -3.26 1.27
C GLY A 125 11.42 -4.18 1.72
N SER A 126 10.22 -3.65 2.05
CA SER A 126 9.13 -4.50 2.53
C SER A 126 7.77 -4.10 1.99
N ALA A 127 6.95 -5.11 1.69
CA ALA A 127 5.53 -4.98 1.40
C ALA A 127 4.74 -5.72 2.48
N VAL A 128 3.79 -5.03 3.12
CA VAL A 128 3.04 -5.56 4.28
C VAL A 128 1.54 -5.34 4.09
N ALA A 129 0.76 -6.41 4.15
CA ALA A 129 -0.68 -6.37 4.24
C ALA A 129 -1.11 -6.83 5.64
N HIS A 130 -1.75 -5.94 6.40
CA HIS A 130 -2.22 -6.22 7.75
C HIS A 130 -3.74 -6.04 7.82
N ASN A 131 -4.44 -7.10 8.20
CA ASN A 131 -5.91 -7.12 8.28
C ASN A 131 -6.58 -6.62 6.98
N VAL A 132 -6.16 -7.17 5.83
CA VAL A 132 -6.69 -6.84 4.51
C VAL A 132 -7.75 -7.85 4.12
N LYS A 133 -8.94 -7.35 3.77
CA LYS A 133 -10.08 -8.17 3.32
C LYS A 133 -10.34 -7.88 1.84
N VAL A 134 -10.27 -8.89 1.01
CA VAL A 134 -10.51 -8.77 -0.43
C VAL A 134 -11.65 -9.66 -0.89
N ALA A 135 -12.35 -9.20 -1.93
CA ALA A 135 -13.36 -10.02 -2.58
C ALA A 135 -12.77 -10.86 -3.72
N ALA A 136 -11.74 -10.36 -4.41
CA ALA A 136 -11.12 -11.05 -5.54
C ALA A 136 -9.65 -11.38 -5.26
N SER A 137 -8.76 -10.39 -5.12
CA SER A 137 -7.32 -10.68 -4.99
C SER A 137 -6.57 -9.75 -4.03
N CYS A 138 -5.59 -10.33 -3.30
CA CYS A 138 -4.58 -9.60 -2.56
C CYS A 138 -3.20 -10.12 -2.96
N MET A 139 -2.38 -9.26 -3.55
CA MET A 139 -1.00 -9.58 -3.88
C MET A 139 -0.04 -8.71 -3.07
N VAL A 140 0.92 -9.35 -2.40
CA VAL A 140 2.02 -8.72 -1.66
C VAL A 140 3.32 -9.20 -2.26
N ASP A 141 4.03 -8.33 -2.98
CA ASP A 141 5.17 -8.68 -3.80
C ASP A 141 6.42 -7.85 -3.47
N THR A 142 7.56 -8.50 -3.30
CA THR A 142 8.86 -7.83 -3.18
C THR A 142 9.90 -8.46 -4.10
N LEU A 143 10.74 -7.61 -4.70
CA LEU A 143 11.89 -8.09 -5.44
C LEU A 143 13.04 -8.48 -4.49
N ASN A 144 13.48 -7.55 -3.64
CA ASN A 144 14.52 -7.76 -2.65
C ASN A 144 14.05 -7.32 -1.28
N GLY A 145 13.78 -8.26 -0.37
CA GLY A 145 13.36 -7.91 0.98
C GLY A 145 12.32 -8.84 1.59
N THR A 146 11.22 -8.28 2.07
CA THR A 146 10.24 -9.08 2.81
C THR A 146 8.80 -8.75 2.41
N SER A 147 8.05 -9.77 2.02
CA SER A 147 6.61 -9.71 1.79
C SER A 147 5.88 -10.34 2.98
N ILE A 148 4.94 -9.62 3.57
CA ILE A 148 4.22 -10.06 4.77
C ILE A 148 2.72 -9.91 4.58
N LEU A 149 1.99 -10.97 4.85
CA LEU A 149 0.54 -10.96 5.02
C LEU A 149 0.21 -11.36 6.46
N GLU A 150 -0.44 -10.45 7.20
CA GLU A 150 -0.86 -10.67 8.59
C GLU A 150 -2.37 -10.51 8.74
N GLY A 151 -3.00 -11.45 9.44
CA GLY A 151 -4.43 -11.39 9.72
C GLY A 151 -5.17 -12.67 9.37
N GLU A 152 -6.49 -12.62 9.49
CA GLU A 152 -7.34 -13.76 9.12
C GLU A 152 -7.58 -13.77 7.62
N ILE A 153 -7.17 -14.87 7.00
CA ILE A 153 -7.57 -15.21 5.63
C ILE A 153 -8.94 -15.90 5.70
N THR A 154 -9.87 -15.52 4.85
CA THR A 154 -11.20 -16.13 4.82
C THR A 154 -11.10 -17.65 4.58
N LYS A 155 -11.93 -18.45 5.26
CA LYS A 155 -11.83 -19.93 5.25
C LYS A 155 -11.85 -20.58 3.87
N ASN A 156 -12.43 -19.92 2.87
CA ASN A 156 -12.52 -20.44 1.50
C ASN A 156 -11.58 -19.72 0.53
N ALA A 157 -10.63 -18.94 1.03
CA ALA A 157 -9.67 -18.24 0.18
C ALA A 157 -8.55 -19.18 -0.27
N CYS A 158 -7.96 -18.88 -1.43
CA CYS A 158 -6.76 -19.53 -1.92
C CYS A 158 -5.53 -18.73 -1.49
N LEU A 159 -4.52 -19.41 -0.95
CA LEU A 159 -3.26 -18.81 -0.54
C LEU A 159 -2.10 -19.40 -1.35
N GLU A 160 -1.32 -18.53 -1.96
CA GLU A 160 -0.05 -18.86 -2.61
C GLU A 160 1.09 -18.11 -1.92
N VAL A 161 2.14 -18.81 -1.50
CA VAL A 161 3.32 -18.21 -0.88
C VAL A 161 4.57 -18.69 -1.60
N VAL A 162 5.30 -17.78 -2.22
CA VAL A 162 6.47 -18.11 -3.05
C VAL A 162 7.65 -17.22 -2.67
N CYS A 163 8.79 -17.82 -2.41
CA CYS A 163 10.06 -17.14 -2.36
C CYS A 163 11.07 -17.89 -3.21
N GLU A 164 11.60 -17.27 -4.28
CA GLU A 164 12.49 -17.95 -5.21
C GLU A 164 13.88 -18.17 -4.59
N ASN A 165 14.44 -17.12 -4.00
CA ASN A 165 15.77 -17.17 -3.38
C ASN A 165 15.67 -16.70 -1.92
N GLY A 166 15.23 -17.61 -1.03
CA GLY A 166 15.08 -17.26 0.38
C GLY A 166 14.14 -18.16 1.16
N ILE A 167 13.35 -17.58 2.06
CA ILE A 167 12.57 -18.31 3.05
C ILE A 167 11.08 -18.03 2.89
N THR A 168 10.27 -19.07 2.95
CA THR A 168 8.81 -18.99 3.10
C THR A 168 8.40 -19.42 4.50
N GLU A 169 7.51 -18.64 5.15
CA GLU A 169 6.94 -18.97 6.46
C GLU A 169 5.42 -18.83 6.40
N VAL A 170 4.71 -19.85 6.78
CA VAL A 170 3.24 -19.84 6.85
C VAL A 170 2.81 -20.37 8.22
N SER A 171 2.03 -19.57 8.95
CA SER A 171 1.47 -19.98 10.24
C SER A 171 0.51 -21.17 10.09
N ASP A 172 0.42 -22.02 11.10
CA ASP A 172 -0.38 -23.27 11.05
C ASP A 172 -1.86 -23.00 10.75
N LYS A 173 -2.42 -21.91 11.25
CA LYS A 173 -3.81 -21.50 10.99
C LYS A 173 -4.11 -21.23 9.51
N ASN A 174 -3.11 -20.80 8.73
CA ASN A 174 -3.25 -20.40 7.34
C ASN A 174 -2.82 -21.51 6.36
N LYS A 175 -2.19 -22.60 6.83
CA LYS A 175 -1.78 -23.73 5.98
C LYS A 175 -2.94 -24.41 5.27
N VAL A 176 -4.13 -24.41 5.86
CA VAL A 176 -5.34 -25.01 5.28
C VAL A 176 -5.79 -24.35 3.97
N ASN A 177 -5.35 -23.11 3.73
CA ASN A 177 -5.67 -22.34 2.53
C ASN A 177 -4.62 -22.48 1.41
N LEU A 178 -3.51 -23.20 1.67
CA LEU A 178 -2.46 -23.36 0.67
C LEU A 178 -2.91 -24.20 -0.51
N GLY A 179 -2.78 -23.64 -1.72
CA GLY A 179 -3.03 -24.36 -2.96
C GLY A 179 -4.49 -24.68 -3.27
N CYS A 180 -5.45 -24.25 -2.46
CA CYS A 180 -6.87 -24.42 -2.76
C CYS A 180 -7.26 -23.55 -3.97
N ARG A 181 -7.71 -24.20 -5.05
CA ARG A 181 -8.30 -23.51 -6.19
C ARG A 181 -9.78 -23.86 -6.26
N THR A 182 -10.61 -23.01 -5.69
CA THR A 182 -12.07 -23.08 -5.87
C THR A 182 -12.53 -21.86 -6.65
N ASP A 183 -13.35 -22.05 -7.69
CA ASP A 183 -13.89 -20.95 -8.47
C ASP A 183 -14.69 -19.99 -7.57
N GLY A 184 -14.44 -18.68 -7.73
CA GLY A 184 -15.13 -17.64 -6.99
C GLY A 184 -14.60 -17.34 -5.57
N CYS A 185 -13.48 -17.94 -5.16
CA CYS A 185 -12.84 -17.60 -3.88
C CYS A 185 -11.85 -16.44 -4.02
N ALA A 186 -11.60 -15.73 -2.92
CA ALA A 186 -10.57 -14.72 -2.86
C ALA A 186 -9.17 -15.35 -2.95
N HIS A 187 -8.27 -14.72 -3.71
CA HIS A 187 -6.89 -15.17 -3.89
C HIS A 187 -5.93 -14.28 -3.12
N TYR A 188 -5.10 -14.87 -2.26
CA TYR A 188 -4.02 -14.20 -1.57
C TYR A 188 -2.68 -14.74 -2.09
N VAL A 189 -1.83 -13.84 -2.57
CA VAL A 189 -0.51 -14.17 -3.12
C VAL A 189 0.54 -13.38 -2.36
N VAL A 190 1.51 -14.07 -1.76
CA VAL A 190 2.66 -13.47 -1.08
C VAL A 190 3.93 -13.93 -1.78
N ARG A 191 4.61 -13.01 -2.45
CA ARG A 191 5.77 -13.32 -3.29
C ARG A 191 6.99 -12.51 -2.85
N CYS A 192 8.15 -13.16 -2.91
CA CYS A 192 9.45 -12.52 -2.77
C CYS A 192 10.42 -13.17 -3.75
N LEU A 193 11.20 -12.38 -4.50
CA LEU A 193 12.26 -12.95 -5.33
C LEU A 193 13.48 -13.30 -4.47
N ASN A 194 14.04 -12.31 -3.75
CA ASN A 194 15.21 -12.48 -2.92
C ASN A 194 14.90 -12.02 -1.49
N GLY A 195 14.78 -12.95 -0.54
CA GLY A 195 14.50 -12.59 0.84
C GLY A 195 13.49 -13.46 1.55
N LYS A 196 12.31 -12.91 1.94
CA LYS A 196 11.38 -13.63 2.80
C LYS A 196 9.92 -13.37 2.41
N ALA A 197 9.12 -14.44 2.29
CA ALA A 197 7.67 -14.41 2.14
C ALA A 197 7.01 -15.00 3.38
N VAL A 198 6.18 -14.23 4.08
CA VAL A 198 5.64 -14.59 5.41
C VAL A 198 4.14 -14.41 5.46
N VAL A 199 3.45 -15.39 6.03
CA VAL A 199 2.01 -15.34 6.35
C VAL A 199 1.81 -15.71 7.82
N LYS A 200 1.22 -14.78 8.61
CA LYS A 200 1.01 -14.91 10.06
C LYS A 200 -0.47 -14.93 10.42
#